data_aa3e881d583ae64d35e4b47a68106c45
#
_entry.id   aa3e881d583ae64d35e4b47a68106c45
#
_cell.length_a   1.000
_cell.length_b   1.000
_cell.length_c   1.000
_cell.angle_alpha   90.00
_cell.angle_beta   90.00
_cell.angle_gamma   90.00
#
_symmetry.space_group_name_H-M   'P 1'
#
loop_
_entity.id
_entity.type
_entity.pdbx_description
1 polymer ?
#
loop_
_entity_poly.entity_id
_entity_poly.type
_entity_poly.pdbx_seq_one_letter_code
_entity_poly.pdbx_strand_id
1 'polypeptide(L)'
;FTVPEDEQLSIGTQLIRDLPIPIETDVPLSSYSDWIERAIRTVKSKYRPSQVFMKIMDAVLQLFTEIPNVNRSLLHGDLHHDNVLLASDGRWKVIDPQGVIGAPILECGRFIQNHVIRNDNVLDLHKAEAAIDYIASVLEQQPRLVSISFFVLHVLSLCWGFEMNYTAERLKTCAEQCTALLGIIPD
;
A
#
# COMPACT_ATOMS: atom_id res chain seq x y z
N PHE A 1 17.81 2.98 -2.71
CA PHE A 1 17.99 4.28 -2.06
C PHE A 1 19.28 4.30 -1.23
N THR A 2 20.21 5.21 -1.55
CA THR A 2 21.47 5.40 -0.81
C THR A 2 21.49 6.71 -0.01
N VAL A 3 20.33 7.37 0.14
CA VAL A 3 20.16 8.63 0.86
C VAL A 3 19.59 8.38 2.27
N PRO A 4 19.73 9.35 3.21
CA PRO A 4 19.14 9.27 4.53
C PRO A 4 17.63 9.01 4.53
N GLU A 5 17.11 8.46 5.60
CA GLU A 5 15.74 7.94 5.67
C GLU A 5 14.66 9.02 5.51
N ASP A 6 14.91 10.20 6.10
CA ASP A 6 14.06 11.38 5.96
C ASP A 6 14.04 11.91 4.52
N GLU A 7 15.18 11.88 3.84
CA GLU A 7 15.29 12.24 2.43
C GLU A 7 14.56 11.20 1.55
N GLN A 8 14.64 9.89 1.89
CA GLN A 8 13.90 8.85 1.19
C GLN A 8 12.39 9.09 1.26
N LEU A 9 11.88 9.47 2.45
CA LEU A 9 10.46 9.77 2.64
C LEU A 9 10.02 10.98 1.81
N SER A 10 10.84 12.03 1.77
CA SER A 10 10.58 13.23 0.96
C SER A 10 10.54 12.92 -0.54
N ILE A 11 11.54 12.21 -1.05
CA ILE A 11 11.63 11.82 -2.47
C ILE A 11 10.42 10.93 -2.84
N GLY A 12 10.12 9.92 -2.02
CA GLY A 12 9.00 9.03 -2.27
C GLY A 12 7.65 9.75 -2.29
N THR A 13 7.44 10.70 -1.37
CA THR A 13 6.21 11.49 -1.34
C THR A 13 6.07 12.37 -2.59
N GLN A 14 7.18 12.94 -3.08
CA GLN A 14 7.18 13.68 -4.33
C GLN A 14 6.82 12.78 -5.53
N LEU A 15 7.38 11.57 -5.58
CA LEU A 15 7.05 10.59 -6.63
C LEU A 15 5.58 10.15 -6.56
N ILE A 16 5.03 9.93 -5.36
CA ILE A 16 3.60 9.61 -5.17
C ILE A 16 2.71 10.73 -5.76
N ARG A 17 3.12 11.98 -5.63
CA ARG A 17 2.41 13.12 -6.21
C ARG A 17 2.49 13.15 -7.74
N ASP A 18 3.66 12.89 -8.29
CA ASP A 18 3.99 13.22 -9.69
C ASP A 18 3.76 12.05 -10.66
N LEU A 19 3.77 10.78 -10.17
CA LEU A 19 3.67 9.60 -11.02
C LEU A 19 2.26 9.27 -11.53
N PRO A 20 1.17 9.49 -10.77
CA PRO A 20 -0.16 9.10 -11.22
C PRO A 20 -0.56 9.82 -12.52
N ILE A 21 -0.95 9.05 -13.54
CA ILE A 21 -1.38 9.57 -14.83
C ILE A 21 -2.90 9.53 -14.89
N PRO A 22 -3.59 10.69 -14.94
CA PRO A 22 -5.04 10.71 -15.04
C PRO A 22 -5.52 9.93 -16.29
N ILE A 23 -6.58 9.14 -16.13
CA ILE A 23 -7.18 8.39 -17.23
C ILE A 23 -8.60 8.93 -17.52
N GLU A 24 -8.85 9.28 -18.78
CA GLU A 24 -10.14 9.79 -19.23
C GLU A 24 -11.03 8.71 -19.86
N THR A 25 -10.42 7.59 -20.26
CA THR A 25 -11.10 6.48 -20.94
C THR A 25 -10.85 5.16 -20.25
N ASP A 26 -11.71 4.17 -20.51
CA ASP A 26 -11.48 2.82 -20.03
C ASP A 26 -10.26 2.21 -20.71
N VAL A 27 -9.31 1.78 -19.88
CA VAL A 27 -8.11 1.05 -20.32
C VAL A 27 -8.20 -0.40 -19.82
N PRO A 28 -7.69 -1.39 -20.56
CA PRO A 28 -7.80 -2.81 -20.21
C PRO A 28 -6.78 -3.20 -19.13
N LEU A 29 -6.78 -2.49 -18.02
CA LEU A 29 -5.93 -2.76 -16.85
C LEU A 29 -6.79 -3.05 -15.63
N SER A 30 -6.28 -3.87 -14.74
CA SER A 30 -6.92 -4.14 -13.45
C SER A 30 -6.98 -2.87 -12.60
N SER A 31 -8.06 -2.74 -11.83
CA SER A 31 -8.16 -1.72 -10.78
C SER A 31 -7.70 -2.26 -9.43
N TYR A 32 -7.46 -1.36 -8.46
CA TYR A 32 -7.25 -1.77 -7.06
C TYR A 32 -8.45 -2.54 -6.49
N SER A 33 -9.68 -2.22 -6.90
CA SER A 33 -10.87 -2.99 -6.54
C SER A 33 -10.76 -4.42 -7.04
N ASP A 34 -10.37 -4.61 -8.31
CA ASP A 34 -10.17 -5.96 -8.88
C ASP A 34 -9.10 -6.74 -8.12
N TRP A 35 -8.02 -6.08 -7.71
CA TRP A 35 -6.95 -6.72 -6.93
C TRP A 35 -7.47 -7.19 -5.57
N ILE A 36 -8.17 -6.32 -4.83
CA ILE A 36 -8.73 -6.62 -3.51
C ILE A 36 -9.74 -7.78 -3.62
N GLU A 37 -10.71 -7.65 -4.52
CA GLU A 37 -11.75 -8.66 -4.68
C GLU A 37 -11.19 -10.02 -5.08
N ARG A 38 -10.28 -10.05 -6.04
CA ARG A 38 -9.63 -11.28 -6.49
C ARG A 38 -8.81 -11.92 -5.38
N ALA A 39 -7.99 -11.14 -4.67
CA ALA A 39 -7.16 -11.64 -3.59
C ALA A 39 -8.01 -12.26 -2.46
N ILE A 40 -9.02 -11.53 -1.98
CA ILE A 40 -9.93 -12.01 -0.93
C ILE A 40 -10.70 -13.25 -1.38
N ARG A 41 -11.24 -13.26 -2.60
CA ARG A 41 -11.96 -14.41 -3.16
C ARG A 41 -11.06 -15.64 -3.23
N THR A 42 -9.81 -15.47 -3.66
CA THR A 42 -8.85 -16.56 -3.74
C THR A 42 -8.55 -17.14 -2.35
N VAL A 43 -8.29 -16.29 -1.37
CA VAL A 43 -8.03 -16.76 0.01
C VAL A 43 -9.24 -17.47 0.60
N LYS A 44 -10.43 -16.89 0.50
CA LYS A 44 -11.68 -17.49 1.02
C LYS A 44 -12.00 -18.83 0.38
N SER A 45 -11.75 -19.00 -0.93
CA SER A 45 -12.09 -20.23 -1.66
C SER A 45 -11.07 -21.35 -1.50
N LYS A 46 -9.77 -21.02 -1.42
CA LYS A 46 -8.70 -22.04 -1.49
C LYS A 46 -8.10 -22.38 -0.12
N TYR A 47 -8.05 -21.42 0.82
CA TYR A 47 -7.19 -21.54 2.01
C TYR A 47 -7.95 -21.64 3.35
N ARG A 48 -9.28 -21.51 3.36
CA ARG A 48 -10.13 -21.58 4.58
C ARG A 48 -9.55 -20.75 5.74
N PRO A 49 -9.45 -19.43 5.60
CA PRO A 49 -8.80 -18.58 6.57
C PRO A 49 -9.48 -18.60 7.94
N SER A 50 -8.72 -18.34 9.01
CA SER A 50 -9.26 -18.23 10.37
C SER A 50 -10.21 -17.02 10.51
N GLN A 51 -10.96 -16.95 11.63
CA GLN A 51 -11.85 -15.82 11.91
C GLN A 51 -11.09 -14.46 11.95
N VAL A 52 -9.83 -14.44 12.40
CA VAL A 52 -9.02 -13.22 12.42
C VAL A 52 -8.80 -12.71 11.00
N PHE A 53 -8.37 -13.59 10.09
CA PHE A 53 -8.20 -13.24 8.68
C PHE A 53 -9.51 -12.76 8.03
N MET A 54 -10.63 -13.42 8.36
CA MET A 54 -11.95 -13.02 7.86
C MET A 54 -12.32 -11.59 8.29
N LYS A 55 -12.13 -11.25 9.57
CA LYS A 55 -12.36 -9.89 10.09
C LYS A 55 -11.50 -8.84 9.40
N ILE A 56 -10.22 -9.14 9.15
CA ILE A 56 -9.31 -8.25 8.43
C ILE A 56 -9.80 -8.01 6.99
N MET A 57 -10.22 -9.07 6.30
CA MET A 57 -10.74 -8.98 4.93
C MET A 57 -12.07 -8.20 4.86
N ASP A 58 -12.93 -8.34 5.86
CA ASP A 58 -14.18 -7.59 5.92
C ASP A 58 -13.92 -6.11 6.24
N ALA A 59 -12.96 -5.82 7.13
CA ALA A 59 -12.54 -4.45 7.43
C ALA A 59 -11.95 -3.73 6.21
N VAL A 60 -11.10 -4.40 5.42
CA VAL A 60 -10.54 -3.75 4.23
C VAL A 60 -11.61 -3.44 3.19
N LEU A 61 -12.60 -4.31 3.00
CA LEU A 61 -13.70 -4.04 2.07
C LEU A 61 -14.52 -2.82 2.51
N GLN A 62 -14.77 -2.67 3.82
CA GLN A 62 -15.47 -1.52 4.36
C GLN A 62 -14.66 -0.24 4.21
N LEU A 63 -13.41 -0.23 4.70
CA LEU A 63 -12.55 0.96 4.68
C LEU A 63 -12.21 1.41 3.24
N PHE A 64 -12.05 0.47 2.31
CA PHE A 64 -11.78 0.81 0.92
C PHE A 64 -12.89 1.64 0.28
N THR A 65 -14.13 1.54 0.76
CA THR A 65 -15.23 2.38 0.25
C THR A 65 -15.06 3.86 0.58
N GLU A 66 -14.21 4.20 1.55
CA GLU A 66 -13.90 5.59 1.90
C GLU A 66 -12.88 6.23 0.95
N ILE A 67 -12.11 5.42 0.21
CA ILE A 67 -11.19 5.95 -0.81
C ILE A 67 -12.00 6.55 -1.96
N PRO A 68 -11.84 7.85 -2.24
CA PRO A 68 -12.61 8.50 -3.29
C PRO A 68 -12.38 7.84 -4.65
N ASN A 69 -13.44 7.43 -5.34
CA ASN A 69 -13.35 6.86 -6.69
C ASN A 69 -13.43 7.97 -7.77
N VAL A 70 -12.97 9.16 -7.44
CA VAL A 70 -12.82 10.31 -8.34
C VAL A 70 -11.35 10.45 -8.73
N ASN A 71 -11.07 11.05 -9.87
CA ASN A 71 -9.72 11.26 -10.38
C ASN A 71 -8.93 9.95 -10.53
N ARG A 72 -9.57 8.92 -11.10
CA ARG A 72 -8.90 7.64 -11.37
C ARG A 72 -7.66 7.88 -12.23
N SER A 73 -6.57 7.25 -11.82
CA SER A 73 -5.29 7.39 -12.50
C SER A 73 -4.67 6.01 -12.74
N LEU A 74 -3.81 5.95 -13.75
CA LEU A 74 -2.86 4.86 -13.89
C LEU A 74 -1.77 5.08 -12.86
N LEU A 75 -1.61 4.11 -11.97
CA LEU A 75 -0.68 4.09 -10.88
C LEU A 75 0.47 3.14 -11.16
N HIS A 76 1.61 3.35 -10.51
CA HIS A 76 2.73 2.43 -10.53
C HIS A 76 2.32 1.07 -9.92
N GLY A 77 1.64 1.08 -8.78
CA GLY A 77 1.08 -0.09 -8.10
C GLY A 77 2.08 -0.93 -7.32
N ASP A 78 3.39 -0.66 -7.44
CA ASP A 78 4.46 -1.27 -6.65
C ASP A 78 5.59 -0.27 -6.35
N LEU A 79 5.22 0.95 -6.00
CA LEU A 79 6.18 2.01 -5.68
C LEU A 79 6.82 1.73 -4.31
N HIS A 80 8.06 1.29 -4.33
CA HIS A 80 8.87 1.07 -3.13
C HIS A 80 10.33 1.45 -3.37
N HIS A 81 11.12 1.46 -2.31
CA HIS A 81 12.48 2.01 -2.31
C HIS A 81 13.40 1.37 -3.36
N ASP A 82 13.24 0.06 -3.63
CA ASP A 82 14.11 -0.64 -4.59
C ASP A 82 13.75 -0.33 -6.05
N ASN A 83 12.54 0.21 -6.28
CA ASN A 83 12.08 0.66 -7.58
C ASN A 83 12.39 2.15 -7.85
N VAL A 84 13.11 2.82 -6.95
CA VAL A 84 13.48 4.24 -7.08
C VAL A 84 14.99 4.36 -7.23
N LEU A 85 15.44 4.84 -8.38
CA LEU A 85 16.86 4.91 -8.76
C LEU A 85 17.29 6.35 -9.04
N LEU A 86 18.48 6.71 -8.58
CA LEU A 86 19.12 7.96 -8.99
C LEU A 86 19.82 7.74 -10.34
N ALA A 87 19.34 8.44 -11.36
CA ALA A 87 19.94 8.37 -12.68
C ALA A 87 21.22 9.22 -12.76
N SER A 88 22.04 8.99 -13.80
CA SER A 88 23.29 9.71 -14.03
C SER A 88 23.12 11.21 -14.28
N ASP A 89 21.90 11.64 -14.64
CA ASP A 89 21.52 13.04 -14.80
C ASP A 89 21.06 13.71 -13.49
N GLY A 90 21.22 13.03 -12.34
CA GLY A 90 20.83 13.52 -11.02
C GLY A 90 19.33 13.49 -10.73
N ARG A 91 18.51 12.94 -11.62
CA ARG A 91 17.06 12.82 -11.41
C ARG A 91 16.68 11.45 -10.86
N TRP A 92 15.71 11.44 -9.97
CA TRP A 92 15.07 10.20 -9.51
C TRP A 92 14.17 9.63 -10.62
N LYS A 93 14.28 8.35 -10.85
CA LYS A 93 13.48 7.59 -11.82
C LYS A 93 12.88 6.37 -11.14
N VAL A 94 11.72 5.98 -11.62
CA VAL A 94 11.00 4.79 -11.13
C VAL A 94 11.02 3.72 -12.21
N ILE A 95 11.18 2.48 -11.79
CA ILE A 95 11.24 1.29 -12.65
C ILE A 95 10.24 0.25 -12.19
N ASP A 96 9.94 -0.72 -13.04
CA ASP A 96 9.14 -1.92 -12.76
C ASP A 96 7.68 -1.62 -12.31
N PRO A 97 6.92 -0.82 -13.06
CA PRO A 97 5.52 -0.56 -12.73
C PRO A 97 4.66 -1.81 -12.96
N GLN A 98 3.77 -2.10 -12.01
CA GLN A 98 2.72 -3.12 -12.18
C GLN A 98 1.58 -2.61 -13.07
N GLY A 99 1.30 -1.32 -13.02
CA GLY A 99 0.23 -0.69 -13.77
C GLY A 99 -1.17 -1.08 -13.27
N VAL A 100 -1.73 -0.28 -12.39
CA VAL A 100 -3.07 -0.52 -11.83
C VAL A 100 -3.88 0.78 -11.83
N ILE A 101 -5.19 0.66 -11.99
CA ILE A 101 -6.10 1.81 -11.96
C ILE A 101 -6.60 2.03 -10.54
N GLY A 102 -6.49 3.28 -10.05
CA GLY A 102 -6.97 3.62 -8.72
C GLY A 102 -6.93 5.11 -8.43
N ALA A 103 -7.33 5.47 -7.21
CA ALA A 103 -7.12 6.82 -6.69
C ALA A 103 -5.62 7.04 -6.40
N PRO A 104 -5.05 8.22 -6.70
CA PRO A 104 -3.62 8.49 -6.50
C PRO A 104 -3.11 8.20 -5.09
N ILE A 105 -3.94 8.40 -4.07
CA ILE A 105 -3.61 8.13 -2.67
C ILE A 105 -3.19 6.67 -2.41
N LEU A 106 -3.61 5.72 -3.24
CA LEU A 106 -3.28 4.30 -3.08
C LEU A 106 -1.80 3.99 -3.34
N GLU A 107 -1.06 4.89 -4.01
CA GLU A 107 0.41 4.76 -4.13
C GLU A 107 1.13 4.85 -2.78
N CYS A 108 0.55 5.54 -1.78
CA CYS A 108 1.13 5.67 -0.46
C CYS A 108 1.36 4.32 0.22
N GLY A 109 0.44 3.38 0.04
CA GLY A 109 0.42 2.13 0.79
C GLY A 109 1.71 1.32 0.65
N ARG A 110 2.16 1.09 -0.57
CA ARG A 110 3.36 0.29 -0.85
C ARG A 110 4.64 0.98 -0.39
N PHE A 111 4.69 2.29 -0.58
CA PHE A 111 5.83 3.09 -0.16
C PHE A 111 6.00 3.10 1.36
N ILE A 112 4.91 3.34 2.11
CA ILE A 112 4.91 3.30 3.58
C ILE A 112 5.30 1.91 4.07
N GLN A 113 4.69 0.85 3.53
CA GLN A 113 5.01 -0.53 3.93
C GLN A 113 6.51 -0.81 3.85
N ASN A 114 7.13 -0.47 2.74
CA ASN A 114 8.57 -0.68 2.55
C ASN A 114 9.43 0.25 3.42
N HIS A 115 8.92 1.44 3.75
CA HIS A 115 9.61 2.39 4.63
C HIS A 115 9.64 1.92 6.10
N VAL A 116 8.53 1.34 6.59
CA VAL A 116 8.36 1.00 8.01
C VAL A 116 8.63 -0.47 8.35
N ILE A 117 8.65 -1.36 7.36
CA ILE A 117 8.95 -2.78 7.53
C ILE A 117 10.22 -3.09 6.74
N ARG A 118 11.36 -3.09 7.41
CA ARG A 118 12.66 -3.42 6.80
C ARG A 118 13.30 -4.61 7.52
N ASN A 119 13.96 -5.46 6.74
CA ASN A 119 14.92 -6.51 7.12
C ASN A 119 14.47 -7.58 8.13
N ASP A 120 13.63 -7.30 9.11
CA ASP A 120 13.20 -8.22 10.18
C ASP A 120 11.70 -8.53 10.18
N ASN A 121 10.95 -8.00 9.22
CA ASN A 121 9.49 -8.09 9.14
C ASN A 121 8.75 -7.53 10.38
N VAL A 122 9.37 -6.65 11.16
CA VAL A 122 8.74 -5.97 12.29
C VAL A 122 8.12 -4.66 11.81
N LEU A 123 6.86 -4.44 12.15
CA LEU A 123 6.15 -3.18 11.90
C LEU A 123 6.42 -2.22 13.05
N ASP A 124 7.06 -1.10 12.74
CA ASP A 124 7.23 0.02 13.67
C ASP A 124 6.03 0.97 13.53
N LEU A 125 5.10 0.90 14.50
CA LEU A 125 3.89 1.72 14.48
C LEU A 125 4.17 3.21 14.63
N HIS A 126 5.11 3.62 15.46
CA HIS A 126 5.45 5.04 15.62
C HIS A 126 6.04 5.63 14.33
N LYS A 127 6.87 4.84 13.67
CA LYS A 127 7.41 5.22 12.36
C LYS A 127 6.31 5.27 11.30
N ALA A 128 5.35 4.35 11.36
CA ALA A 128 4.20 4.33 10.46
C ALA A 128 3.33 5.59 10.64
N GLU A 129 2.99 5.95 11.88
CA GLU A 129 2.22 7.17 12.20
C GLU A 129 2.97 8.42 11.71
N ALA A 130 4.28 8.54 11.99
CA ALA A 130 5.09 9.66 11.53
C ALA A 130 5.13 9.76 10.00
N ALA A 131 5.27 8.65 9.29
CA ALA A 131 5.26 8.62 7.83
C ALA A 131 3.88 9.00 7.25
N ILE A 132 2.79 8.51 7.86
CA ILE A 132 1.42 8.85 7.49
C ILE A 132 1.19 10.36 7.62
N ASP A 133 1.52 10.94 8.77
CA ASP A 133 1.34 12.37 9.05
C ASP A 133 2.15 13.24 8.08
N TYR A 134 3.40 12.86 7.84
CA TYR A 134 4.27 13.57 6.89
C TYR A 134 3.68 13.53 5.47
N ILE A 135 3.35 12.34 4.95
CA ILE A 135 2.79 12.17 3.61
C ILE A 135 1.45 12.92 3.48
N ALA A 136 0.57 12.78 4.47
CA ALA A 136 -0.72 13.46 4.49
C ALA A 136 -0.56 14.98 4.42
N SER A 137 0.37 15.54 5.20
CA SER A 137 0.67 16.96 5.20
C SER A 137 1.20 17.46 3.86
N VAL A 138 2.17 16.72 3.25
CA VAL A 138 2.80 17.13 1.98
C VAL A 138 1.84 16.99 0.80
N LEU A 139 0.98 15.95 0.79
CA LEU A 139 0.00 15.72 -0.26
C LEU A 139 -1.32 16.47 -0.03
N GLU A 140 -1.47 17.20 1.07
CA GLU A 140 -2.70 17.89 1.46
C GLU A 140 -3.91 16.92 1.52
N GLN A 141 -3.67 15.73 2.06
CA GLN A 141 -4.65 14.67 2.23
C GLN A 141 -5.00 14.45 3.70
N GLN A 142 -6.15 13.83 3.95
CA GLN A 142 -6.50 13.42 5.30
C GLN A 142 -5.60 12.26 5.75
N PRO A 143 -5.00 12.28 6.96
CA PRO A 143 -4.21 11.16 7.49
C PRO A 143 -4.96 9.83 7.45
N ARG A 144 -6.29 9.87 7.69
CA ARG A 144 -7.16 8.70 7.58
C ARG A 144 -7.06 8.01 6.22
N LEU A 145 -7.11 8.74 5.11
CA LEU A 145 -7.04 8.16 3.76
C LEU A 145 -5.66 7.55 3.47
N VAL A 146 -4.59 8.17 3.96
CA VAL A 146 -3.23 7.63 3.86
C VAL A 146 -3.11 6.34 4.67
N SER A 147 -3.67 6.30 5.90
CA SER A 147 -3.71 5.12 6.76
C SER A 147 -4.50 3.97 6.11
N ILE A 148 -5.66 4.27 5.52
CA ILE A 148 -6.47 3.28 4.80
C ILE A 148 -5.69 2.73 3.60
N SER A 149 -5.01 3.57 2.82
CA SER A 149 -4.17 3.13 1.70
C SER A 149 -3.09 2.15 2.16
N PHE A 150 -2.42 2.45 3.26
CA PHE A 150 -1.41 1.56 3.84
C PHE A 150 -2.03 0.23 4.33
N PHE A 151 -3.16 0.30 5.03
CA PHE A 151 -3.88 -0.90 5.48
C PHE A 151 -4.33 -1.77 4.30
N VAL A 152 -4.91 -1.17 3.26
CA VAL A 152 -5.34 -1.88 2.03
C VAL A 152 -4.19 -2.68 1.44
N LEU A 153 -3.03 -2.06 1.26
CA LEU A 153 -1.90 -2.76 0.68
C LEU A 153 -1.36 -3.85 1.61
N HIS A 154 -1.37 -3.60 2.92
CA HIS A 154 -0.92 -4.60 3.88
C HIS A 154 -1.80 -5.85 3.88
N VAL A 155 -3.12 -5.68 3.74
CA VAL A 155 -4.06 -6.80 3.57
C VAL A 155 -3.87 -7.50 2.23
N LEU A 156 -3.61 -6.77 1.14
CA LEU A 156 -3.25 -7.39 -0.13
C LEU A 156 -1.99 -8.24 -0.01
N SER A 157 -0.94 -7.73 0.66
CA SER A 157 0.30 -8.47 0.92
C SER A 157 0.05 -9.75 1.74
N LEU A 158 -0.85 -9.69 2.73
CA LEU A 158 -1.29 -10.87 3.49
C LEU A 158 -1.98 -11.89 2.57
N CYS A 159 -2.89 -11.45 1.71
CA CYS A 159 -3.59 -12.33 0.76
C CYS A 159 -2.61 -12.98 -0.24
N TRP A 160 -1.69 -12.21 -0.79
CA TRP A 160 -0.64 -12.74 -1.68
C TRP A 160 0.31 -13.69 -0.95
N GLY A 161 0.54 -13.49 0.34
CA GLY A 161 1.31 -14.42 1.18
C GLY A 161 0.74 -15.82 1.21
N PHE A 162 -0.59 -15.98 1.17
CA PHE A 162 -1.22 -17.28 1.00
C PHE A 162 -0.90 -17.92 -0.36
N GLU A 163 -0.94 -17.14 -1.44
CA GLU A 163 -0.64 -17.63 -2.79
C GLU A 163 0.84 -17.96 -2.96
N MET A 164 1.71 -17.23 -2.27
CA MET A 164 3.17 -17.44 -2.23
C MET A 164 3.61 -18.54 -1.24
N ASN A 165 2.66 -19.23 -0.59
CA ASN A 165 2.91 -20.29 0.37
C ASN A 165 3.80 -19.83 1.55
N TYR A 166 3.55 -18.64 2.09
CA TYR A 166 4.20 -18.20 3.33
C TYR A 166 3.95 -19.20 4.46
N THR A 167 4.90 -19.33 5.37
CA THR A 167 4.73 -20.15 6.56
C THR A 167 3.56 -19.66 7.42
N ALA A 168 2.95 -20.56 8.19
CA ALA A 168 1.85 -20.20 9.08
C ALA A 168 2.25 -19.09 10.08
N GLU A 169 3.51 -19.11 10.57
CA GLU A 169 4.07 -18.09 11.43
C GLU A 169 4.12 -16.72 10.73
N ARG A 170 4.62 -16.67 9.51
CA ARG A 170 4.68 -15.42 8.73
C ARG A 170 3.29 -14.86 8.43
N LEU A 171 2.34 -15.71 8.05
CA LEU A 171 0.95 -15.30 7.85
C LEU A 171 0.33 -14.75 9.14
N LYS A 172 0.61 -15.38 10.28
CA LYS A 172 0.17 -14.90 11.61
C LYS A 172 0.75 -13.52 11.90
N THR A 173 2.06 -13.33 11.72
CA THR A 173 2.71 -12.01 11.89
C THR A 173 2.08 -10.94 11.00
N CYS A 174 1.84 -11.23 9.72
CA CYS A 174 1.17 -10.28 8.81
C CYS A 174 -0.25 -9.94 9.29
N ALA A 175 -1.01 -10.90 9.82
CA ALA A 175 -2.35 -10.65 10.36
C ALA A 175 -2.33 -9.81 11.66
N GLU A 176 -1.34 -10.04 12.53
CA GLU A 176 -1.13 -9.23 13.72
C GLU A 176 -0.78 -7.78 13.35
N GLN A 177 0.05 -7.58 12.33
CA GLN A 177 0.36 -6.27 11.76
C GLN A 177 -0.89 -5.60 11.18
N CYS A 178 -1.71 -6.30 10.39
CA CYS A 178 -2.98 -5.76 9.90
C CYS A 178 -3.89 -5.32 11.05
N THR A 179 -3.95 -6.11 12.13
CA THR A 179 -4.76 -5.78 13.31
C THR A 179 -4.23 -4.53 14.03
N ALA A 180 -2.91 -4.41 14.15
CA ALA A 180 -2.29 -3.24 14.75
C ALA A 180 -2.53 -1.97 13.90
N LEU A 181 -2.45 -2.09 12.58
CA LEU A 181 -2.74 -0.98 11.66
C LEU A 181 -4.18 -0.49 11.75
N LEU A 182 -5.15 -1.37 11.95
CA LEU A 182 -6.54 -0.97 12.19
C LEU A 182 -6.66 -0.06 13.43
N GLY A 183 -5.85 -0.29 14.45
CA GLY A 183 -5.85 0.49 15.69
C GLY A 183 -5.29 1.90 15.57
N ILE A 184 -4.53 2.20 14.52
CA ILE A 184 -3.95 3.53 14.28
C ILE A 184 -4.65 4.32 13.16
N ILE A 185 -5.68 3.75 12.51
CA ILE A 185 -6.50 4.53 11.56
C ILE A 185 -7.30 5.55 12.35
N PRO A 186 -7.09 6.87 12.12
CA PRO A 186 -7.85 7.91 12.82
C PRO A 186 -9.36 7.82 12.54
N ASP A 187 -10.20 8.32 13.47
CA ASP A 187 -11.67 8.37 13.32
C ASP A 187 -12.12 9.33 12.19
#